data_be8f067fb4a2ba9774f14f55c608b92c
#
_entry.id   be8f067fb4a2ba9774f14f55c608b92c
#
_cell.length_a   1.000
_cell.length_b   1.000
_cell.length_c   1.000
_cell.angle_alpha   90.00
_cell.angle_beta   90.00
_cell.angle_gamma   90.00
#
_symmetry.space_group_name_H-M   'P 1'
#
loop_
_entity.id
_entity.type
_entity.pdbx_description
1 polymer ?
#
loop_
_entity_poly.entity_id
_entity_poly.type
_entity_poly.pdbx_seq_one_letter_code
_entity_poly.pdbx_strand_id
1 'polypeptide(L)'
;LDMLLQLQRRAPVPFELVAVNLDQKQPGFPADVLPGYLARLGVPFQIIEQDTYSVVKRVIPDGGTMCSLCSRLRRGALYHHAATHGFTRIALGHHRDDMVATLFMNLFHHARLSGMPPKLRSDDGRHVVIRPLAYVRERDIVAYADARRFPIIPCTLCGSQANLQRRQVEQMLAQWDVDHPGRVDQIARAMANIHPSQLADATLFDFLSLGRRDGGAAPETAVPDDGAGALYS
;
A
#
# COMPACT_ATOMS: atom_id res chain seq x y z
N LEU A 1 9.14 -0.45 11.23
CA LEU A 1 9.95 -1.34 12.04
C LEU A 1 9.73 -1.09 13.53
N ASP A 2 9.91 0.15 14.03
CA ASP A 2 9.82 0.50 15.46
C ASP A 2 8.48 0.04 16.09
N MET A 3 7.35 0.27 15.42
CA MET A 3 6.05 -0.20 15.87
C MET A 3 5.95 -1.74 15.94
N LEU A 4 6.57 -2.44 15.01
CA LEU A 4 6.59 -3.91 15.04
C LEU A 4 7.45 -4.45 16.19
N LEU A 5 8.56 -3.78 16.52
CA LEU A 5 9.37 -4.13 17.69
C LEU A 5 8.61 -3.93 19.00
N GLN A 6 7.81 -2.86 19.08
CA GLN A 6 6.96 -2.63 20.25
C GLN A 6 5.84 -3.68 20.35
N LEU A 7 5.23 -4.02 19.21
CA LEU A 7 4.20 -5.07 19.14
C LEU A 7 4.77 -6.45 19.50
N GLN A 8 5.99 -6.78 19.06
CA GLN A 8 6.63 -8.05 19.36
C GLN A 8 6.71 -8.33 20.86
N ARG A 9 6.91 -7.29 21.67
CA ARG A 9 6.98 -7.40 23.13
C ARG A 9 5.62 -7.65 23.80
N ARG A 10 4.51 -7.39 23.11
CA ARG A 10 3.15 -7.39 23.67
C ARG A 10 2.20 -8.33 22.93
N ALA A 11 2.62 -8.88 21.80
CA ALA A 11 1.78 -9.72 20.98
C ALA A 11 1.45 -11.04 21.71
N PRO A 12 0.19 -11.52 21.63
CA PRO A 12 -0.19 -12.80 22.21
C PRO A 12 0.42 -13.99 21.47
N VAL A 13 0.92 -13.77 20.24
CA VAL A 13 1.59 -14.79 19.43
C VAL A 13 3.00 -14.32 19.19
N PRO A 14 4.03 -15.15 19.50
CA PRO A 14 5.42 -14.80 19.24
C PRO A 14 5.68 -14.73 17.74
N PHE A 15 6.50 -13.77 17.31
CA PHE A 15 6.99 -13.66 15.95
C PHE A 15 8.42 -13.09 15.92
N GLU A 16 9.15 -13.45 14.92
CA GLU A 16 10.49 -12.93 14.65
C GLU A 16 10.45 -11.82 13.62
N LEU A 17 11.36 -10.85 13.74
CA LEU A 17 11.51 -9.75 12.83
C LEU A 17 12.91 -9.73 12.24
N VAL A 18 12.97 -9.61 10.93
CA VAL A 18 14.20 -9.30 10.19
C VAL A 18 13.93 -8.07 9.33
N ALA A 19 14.76 -7.05 9.47
CA ALA A 19 14.68 -5.89 8.60
C ALA A 19 15.41 -6.18 7.29
N VAL A 20 14.74 -5.98 6.15
CA VAL A 20 15.34 -6.23 4.84
C VAL A 20 15.30 -4.95 4.01
N ASN A 21 16.43 -4.56 3.45
CA ASN A 21 16.54 -3.46 2.50
C ASN A 21 17.18 -3.94 1.22
N LEU A 22 16.70 -3.42 0.08
CA LEU A 22 17.34 -3.61 -1.22
C LEU A 22 18.20 -2.40 -1.56
N ASP A 23 19.50 -2.58 -1.64
CA ASP A 23 20.40 -1.65 -2.29
C ASP A 23 20.34 -1.87 -3.81
N GLN A 24 19.74 -0.94 -4.50
CA GLN A 24 19.55 -0.97 -5.95
C GLN A 24 20.76 -0.45 -6.74
N LYS A 25 21.85 -0.11 -6.05
CA LYS A 25 23.06 0.53 -6.61
C LYS A 25 22.77 1.87 -7.26
N GLN A 26 21.84 2.61 -6.71
CA GLN A 26 21.49 3.94 -7.17
C GLN A 26 22.59 4.95 -6.80
N PRO A 27 23.07 5.78 -7.74
CA PRO A 27 24.10 6.78 -7.46
C PRO A 27 23.68 7.71 -6.32
N GLY A 28 24.60 7.95 -5.38
CA GLY A 28 24.37 8.84 -4.23
C GLY A 28 23.53 8.22 -3.11
N PHE A 29 23.20 6.93 -3.19
CA PHE A 29 22.51 6.25 -2.09
C PHE A 29 23.45 6.08 -0.88
N PRO A 30 23.07 6.57 0.33
CA PRO A 30 23.90 6.50 1.52
C PRO A 30 23.84 5.08 2.13
N ALA A 31 24.68 4.17 1.63
CA ALA A 31 24.62 2.74 1.94
C ALA A 31 24.81 2.41 3.42
N ASP A 32 25.54 3.25 4.19
CA ASP A 32 25.85 2.98 5.59
C ASP A 32 24.78 3.44 6.59
N VAL A 33 23.86 4.30 6.17
CA VAL A 33 22.87 4.92 7.08
C VAL A 33 21.93 3.88 7.67
N LEU A 34 21.32 3.03 6.84
CA LEU A 34 20.39 2.01 7.32
C LEU A 34 21.09 0.90 8.12
N PRO A 35 22.20 0.29 7.65
CA PRO A 35 22.92 -0.69 8.44
C PRO A 35 23.34 -0.17 9.80
N GLY A 36 23.91 1.05 9.85
CA GLY A 36 24.31 1.68 11.10
C GLY A 36 23.14 1.95 12.06
N TYR A 37 22.00 2.33 11.52
CA TYR A 37 20.77 2.50 12.31
C TYR A 37 20.24 1.16 12.85
N LEU A 38 20.13 0.14 12.01
CA LEU A 38 19.59 -1.18 12.37
C LEU A 38 20.50 -1.89 13.38
N ALA A 39 21.81 -1.78 13.23
CA ALA A 39 22.79 -2.31 14.20
C ALA A 39 22.61 -1.68 15.60
N ARG A 40 22.41 -0.34 15.67
CA ARG A 40 22.12 0.34 16.95
C ARG A 40 20.80 -0.09 17.59
N LEU A 41 19.82 -0.50 16.79
CA LEU A 41 18.55 -1.03 17.30
C LEU A 41 18.67 -2.48 17.78
N GLY A 42 19.76 -3.17 17.48
CA GLY A 42 19.95 -4.59 17.80
C GLY A 42 18.98 -5.53 17.06
N VAL A 43 18.50 -5.12 15.89
CA VAL A 43 17.54 -5.90 15.09
C VAL A 43 18.29 -6.69 14.03
N PRO A 44 18.00 -7.99 13.85
CA PRO A 44 18.50 -8.75 12.71
C PRO A 44 18.13 -8.04 11.40
N PHE A 45 19.09 -7.85 10.50
CA PHE A 45 18.84 -7.20 9.23
C PHE A 45 19.65 -7.82 8.10
N GLN A 46 19.18 -7.63 6.89
CA GLN A 46 19.84 -8.04 5.67
C GLN A 46 19.75 -6.93 4.61
N ILE A 47 20.87 -6.64 3.98
CA ILE A 47 20.94 -5.75 2.83
C ILE A 47 21.12 -6.63 1.59
N ILE A 48 20.09 -6.65 0.74
CA ILE A 48 20.15 -7.33 -0.55
C ILE A 48 20.81 -6.36 -1.52
N GLU A 49 21.92 -6.76 -2.11
CA GLU A 49 22.60 -5.97 -3.14
C GLU A 49 22.20 -6.50 -4.53
N GLN A 50 21.50 -5.68 -5.30
CA GLN A 50 21.12 -6.04 -6.67
C GLN A 50 21.01 -4.77 -7.52
N ASP A 51 21.83 -4.66 -8.54
CA ASP A 51 21.81 -3.52 -9.46
C ASP A 51 20.56 -3.51 -10.34
N THR A 52 19.44 -3.18 -9.73
CA THR A 52 18.18 -2.97 -10.44
C THR A 52 18.12 -1.59 -11.09
N TYR A 53 18.92 -0.63 -10.61
CA TYR A 53 18.97 0.71 -11.18
C TYR A 53 19.47 0.71 -12.62
N SER A 54 20.60 0.05 -12.88
CA SER A 54 21.15 -0.08 -14.26
C SER A 54 20.20 -0.83 -15.20
N VAL A 55 19.49 -1.84 -14.69
CA VAL A 55 18.45 -2.55 -15.47
C VAL A 55 17.33 -1.58 -15.87
N VAL A 56 16.82 -0.79 -14.94
CA VAL A 56 15.75 0.19 -15.21
C VAL A 56 16.21 1.24 -16.21
N LYS A 57 17.41 1.78 -16.03
CA LYS A 57 18.00 2.79 -16.96
C LYS A 57 18.18 2.25 -18.38
N ARG A 58 18.52 0.98 -18.53
CA ARG A 58 18.70 0.34 -19.84
C ARG A 58 17.37 0.06 -20.56
N VAL A 59 16.32 -0.30 -19.79
CA VAL A 59 15.04 -0.72 -20.35
C VAL A 59 14.10 0.46 -20.63
N ILE A 60 14.16 1.50 -19.79
CA ILE A 60 13.27 2.66 -19.91
C ILE A 60 13.97 3.76 -20.69
N PRO A 61 13.40 4.23 -21.81
CA PRO A 61 13.95 5.36 -22.58
C PRO A 61 14.04 6.64 -21.75
N ASP A 62 14.91 7.55 -22.15
CA ASP A 62 15.04 8.86 -21.51
C ASP A 62 13.70 9.61 -21.51
N GLY A 63 13.34 10.17 -20.37
CA GLY A 63 12.03 10.80 -20.14
C GLY A 63 10.89 9.83 -19.78
N GLY A 64 11.13 8.51 -19.83
CA GLY A 64 10.14 7.50 -19.47
C GLY A 64 9.99 7.31 -17.96
N THR A 65 8.87 6.69 -17.57
CA THR A 65 8.50 6.42 -16.18
C THR A 65 9.24 5.20 -15.62
N MET A 66 10.25 5.42 -14.78
CA MET A 66 11.07 4.35 -14.18
C MET A 66 10.40 3.64 -12.99
N CYS A 67 9.50 4.30 -12.26
CA CYS A 67 9.00 3.83 -10.96
C CYS A 67 8.23 2.51 -11.04
N SER A 68 7.49 2.26 -12.09
CA SER A 68 6.72 1.02 -12.27
C SER A 68 7.65 -0.20 -12.34
N LEU A 69 8.67 -0.15 -13.21
CA LEU A 69 9.65 -1.23 -13.36
C LEU A 69 10.51 -1.37 -12.10
N CYS A 70 11.00 -0.24 -11.55
CA CYS A 70 11.77 -0.21 -10.32
C CYS A 70 11.03 -0.87 -9.16
N SER A 71 9.75 -0.53 -8.93
CA SER A 71 8.97 -1.12 -7.85
C SER A 71 8.67 -2.60 -8.07
N ARG A 72 8.53 -3.04 -9.34
CA ARG A 72 8.35 -4.46 -9.69
C ARG A 72 9.62 -5.27 -9.39
N LEU A 73 10.77 -4.78 -9.82
CA LEU A 73 12.05 -5.44 -9.57
C LEU A 73 12.36 -5.50 -8.06
N ARG A 74 12.17 -4.39 -7.34
CA ARG A 74 12.33 -4.35 -5.89
C ARG A 74 11.42 -5.36 -5.17
N ARG A 75 10.16 -5.44 -5.56
CA ARG A 75 9.20 -6.40 -5.00
C ARG A 75 9.62 -7.83 -5.30
N GLY A 76 10.04 -8.12 -6.54
CA GLY A 76 10.56 -9.43 -6.94
C GLY A 76 11.75 -9.87 -6.10
N ALA A 77 12.73 -8.99 -5.89
CA ALA A 77 13.91 -9.26 -5.06
C ALA A 77 13.53 -9.56 -3.60
N LEU A 78 12.63 -8.76 -3.01
CA LEU A 78 12.17 -8.97 -1.64
C LEU A 78 11.37 -10.26 -1.49
N TYR A 79 10.51 -10.60 -2.45
CA TYR A 79 9.72 -11.83 -2.42
C TYR A 79 10.60 -13.08 -2.60
N HIS A 80 11.55 -13.03 -3.54
CA HIS A 80 12.51 -14.10 -3.71
C HIS A 80 13.32 -14.34 -2.43
N HIS A 81 13.82 -13.26 -1.83
CA HIS A 81 14.55 -13.33 -0.57
C HIS A 81 13.70 -13.93 0.56
N ALA A 82 12.45 -13.48 0.69
CA ALA A 82 11.53 -14.01 1.68
C ALA A 82 11.27 -15.52 1.49
N ALA A 83 11.10 -15.97 0.24
CA ALA A 83 10.92 -17.39 -0.08
C ALA A 83 12.15 -18.23 0.27
N THR A 84 13.35 -17.75 -0.10
CA THR A 84 14.62 -18.46 0.12
C THR A 84 14.93 -18.64 1.61
N HIS A 85 14.53 -17.66 2.45
CA HIS A 85 14.80 -17.68 3.88
C HIS A 85 13.62 -18.15 4.75
N GLY A 86 12.55 -18.62 4.14
CA GLY A 86 11.40 -19.18 4.85
C GLY A 86 10.54 -18.15 5.60
N PHE A 87 10.59 -16.86 5.25
CA PHE A 87 9.74 -15.86 5.87
C PHE A 87 8.28 -16.07 5.50
N THR A 88 7.40 -16.07 6.49
CA THR A 88 5.96 -16.32 6.30
C THR A 88 5.17 -15.07 6.00
N ARG A 89 5.69 -13.89 6.33
CA ARG A 89 5.02 -12.59 6.20
C ARG A 89 5.99 -11.54 5.68
N ILE A 90 5.47 -10.62 4.86
CA ILE A 90 6.20 -9.43 4.41
C ILE A 90 5.45 -8.22 4.92
N ALA A 91 6.06 -7.46 5.83
CA ALA A 91 5.49 -6.23 6.35
C ALA A 91 5.97 -5.03 5.54
N LEU A 92 5.04 -4.26 4.98
CA LEU A 92 5.30 -3.04 4.22
C LEU A 92 4.79 -1.81 4.99
N GLY A 93 5.52 -0.70 4.87
CA GLY A 93 5.23 0.54 5.56
C GLY A 93 4.11 1.40 4.96
N HIS A 94 3.33 0.88 4.01
CA HIS A 94 2.22 1.63 3.44
C HIS A 94 1.19 2.01 4.51
N HIS A 95 0.66 3.23 4.40
CA HIS A 95 -0.25 3.84 5.36
C HIS A 95 -1.60 4.20 4.73
N ARG A 96 -2.52 4.77 5.52
CA ARG A 96 -3.89 5.11 5.08
C ARG A 96 -3.89 5.95 3.80
N ASP A 97 -3.04 6.97 3.75
CA ASP A 97 -3.01 7.93 2.62
C ASP A 97 -2.49 7.26 1.34
N ASP A 98 -1.55 6.33 1.43
CA ASP A 98 -1.14 5.47 0.30
C ASP A 98 -2.30 4.64 -0.25
N MET A 99 -3.15 4.10 0.64
CA MET A 99 -4.28 3.27 0.25
C MET A 99 -5.32 4.11 -0.51
N VAL A 100 -5.63 5.30 0.01
CA VAL A 100 -6.55 6.25 -0.62
C VAL A 100 -5.96 6.78 -1.93
N ALA A 101 -4.70 7.18 -1.96
CA ALA A 101 -4.03 7.62 -3.19
C ALA A 101 -4.06 6.52 -4.27
N THR A 102 -3.87 5.25 -3.87
CA THR A 102 -3.94 4.11 -4.81
C THR A 102 -5.35 3.94 -5.37
N LEU A 103 -6.40 4.13 -4.57
CA LEU A 103 -7.79 4.13 -5.05
C LEU A 103 -7.98 5.18 -6.14
N PHE A 104 -7.58 6.43 -5.89
CA PHE A 104 -7.74 7.51 -6.87
C PHE A 104 -6.87 7.32 -8.11
N MET A 105 -5.65 6.79 -7.98
CA MET A 105 -4.83 6.42 -9.12
C MET A 105 -5.52 5.38 -10.01
N ASN A 106 -6.16 4.37 -9.41
CA ASN A 106 -6.91 3.37 -10.15
C ASN A 106 -8.18 3.94 -10.80
N LEU A 107 -8.91 4.81 -10.10
CA LEU A 107 -10.10 5.48 -10.64
C LEU A 107 -9.76 6.38 -11.84
N PHE A 108 -8.73 7.22 -11.71
CA PHE A 108 -8.42 8.23 -12.72
C PHE A 108 -7.69 7.68 -13.95
N HIS A 109 -6.87 6.64 -13.77
CA HIS A 109 -5.95 6.21 -14.81
C HIS A 109 -6.18 4.76 -15.29
N HIS A 110 -6.96 3.95 -14.55
CA HIS A 110 -7.12 2.53 -14.88
C HIS A 110 -8.57 2.07 -14.96
N ALA A 111 -9.55 2.97 -14.82
CA ALA A 111 -10.98 2.64 -14.79
C ALA A 111 -11.31 1.49 -13.81
N ARG A 112 -10.70 1.50 -12.63
CA ARG A 112 -10.86 0.45 -11.62
C ARG A 112 -11.21 1.02 -10.26
N LEU A 113 -12.23 0.47 -9.64
CA LEU A 113 -12.57 0.72 -8.24
C LEU A 113 -11.80 -0.26 -7.36
N SER A 114 -10.53 -0.03 -7.17
CA SER A 114 -9.65 -0.88 -6.37
C SER A 114 -8.58 -0.07 -5.64
N GLY A 115 -8.29 -0.47 -4.42
CA GLY A 115 -7.28 0.14 -3.57
C GLY A 115 -6.17 -0.84 -3.21
N MET A 116 -5.53 -0.57 -2.08
CA MET A 116 -4.46 -1.38 -1.51
C MET A 116 -4.96 -1.95 -0.17
N PRO A 117 -5.24 -3.26 -0.06
CA PRO A 117 -5.80 -3.81 1.17
C PRO A 117 -4.74 -3.89 2.30
N PRO A 118 -5.16 -3.87 3.58
CA PRO A 118 -4.25 -4.00 4.74
C PRO A 118 -3.48 -5.32 4.75
N LYS A 119 -4.04 -6.35 4.15
CA LYS A 119 -3.47 -7.69 4.08
C LYS A 119 -3.90 -8.36 2.79
N LEU A 120 -2.95 -8.99 2.11
CA LEU A 120 -3.24 -9.78 0.91
C LEU A 120 -2.24 -10.93 0.77
N ARG A 121 -2.61 -11.93 -0.02
CA ARG A 121 -1.67 -12.94 -0.48
C ARG A 121 -0.92 -12.39 -1.69
N SER A 122 0.39 -12.66 -1.79
CA SER A 122 1.20 -12.30 -2.96
C SER A 122 0.67 -12.98 -4.23
N ASP A 123 0.96 -12.39 -5.40
CA ASP A 123 0.47 -12.90 -6.69
C ASP A 123 0.90 -14.35 -6.97
N ASP A 124 2.08 -14.76 -6.46
CA ASP A 124 2.59 -16.12 -6.52
C ASP A 124 2.04 -17.07 -5.42
N GLY A 125 1.17 -16.57 -4.56
CA GLY A 125 0.53 -17.32 -3.48
C GLY A 125 1.43 -17.69 -2.30
N ARG A 126 2.73 -17.38 -2.34
CA ARG A 126 3.73 -17.88 -1.38
C ARG A 126 3.76 -17.09 -0.07
N HIS A 127 3.48 -15.79 -0.12
CA HIS A 127 3.63 -14.90 1.02
C HIS A 127 2.31 -14.21 1.37
N VAL A 128 2.17 -13.85 2.64
CA VAL A 128 1.15 -12.91 3.09
C VAL A 128 1.82 -11.55 3.29
N VAL A 129 1.41 -10.58 2.51
CA VAL A 129 1.81 -9.18 2.65
C VAL A 129 0.87 -8.50 3.65
N ILE A 130 1.46 -7.82 4.63
CA ILE A 130 0.71 -7.04 5.63
C ILE A 130 1.16 -5.58 5.61
N ARG A 131 0.26 -4.68 5.98
CA ARG A 131 0.50 -3.24 6.10
C ARG A 131 0.11 -2.76 7.49
N PRO A 132 1.00 -2.87 8.46
CA PRO A 132 0.69 -2.55 9.87
C PRO A 132 0.22 -1.10 10.10
N LEU A 133 0.57 -0.19 9.18
CA LEU A 133 0.19 1.23 9.24
C LEU A 133 -1.03 1.57 8.37
N ALA A 134 -1.76 0.59 7.84
CA ALA A 134 -2.86 0.78 6.90
C ALA A 134 -3.95 1.77 7.36
N TYR A 135 -4.13 1.93 8.66
CA TYR A 135 -5.15 2.83 9.24
C TYR A 135 -4.55 4.10 9.86
N VAL A 136 -3.23 4.30 9.76
CA VAL A 136 -2.52 5.45 10.33
C VAL A 136 -2.39 6.54 9.28
N ARG A 137 -2.64 7.79 9.65
CA ARG A 137 -2.48 8.95 8.77
C ARG A 137 -1.01 9.25 8.54
N GLU A 138 -0.64 9.67 7.33
CA GLU A 138 0.74 10.04 7.01
C GLU A 138 1.29 11.10 7.96
N ARG A 139 0.51 12.15 8.24
CA ARG A 139 0.92 13.23 9.15
C ARG A 139 1.33 12.74 10.55
N ASP A 140 0.63 11.71 11.07
CA ASP A 140 0.92 11.15 12.39
C ASP A 140 2.23 10.32 12.33
N ILE A 141 2.49 9.66 11.19
CA ILE A 141 3.73 8.92 10.93
C ILE A 141 4.90 9.89 10.82
N VAL A 142 4.74 11.00 10.09
CA VAL A 142 5.78 12.04 9.96
C VAL A 142 6.12 12.62 11.33
N ALA A 143 5.11 13.05 12.10
CA ALA A 143 5.32 13.58 13.45
C ALA A 143 6.03 12.56 14.37
N TYR A 144 5.67 11.29 14.26
CA TYR A 144 6.33 10.22 15.01
C TYR A 144 7.78 10.02 14.56
N ALA A 145 8.03 10.01 13.25
CA ALA A 145 9.36 9.82 12.69
C ALA A 145 10.32 10.96 13.11
N ASP A 146 9.83 12.20 13.11
CA ASP A 146 10.57 13.39 13.54
C ASP A 146 10.89 13.31 15.04
N ALA A 147 9.91 13.00 15.88
CA ALA A 147 10.09 12.84 17.31
C ALA A 147 11.11 11.74 17.66
N ARG A 148 11.15 10.67 16.86
CA ARG A 148 12.08 9.55 17.00
C ARG A 148 13.41 9.77 16.28
N ARG A 149 13.54 10.83 15.49
CA ARG A 149 14.73 11.17 14.68
C ARG A 149 15.16 10.00 13.79
N PHE A 150 14.22 9.42 13.06
CA PHE A 150 14.54 8.33 12.13
C PHE A 150 15.42 8.85 10.99
N PRO A 151 16.42 8.07 10.55
CA PRO A 151 17.27 8.46 9.42
C PRO A 151 16.52 8.24 8.11
N ILE A 152 15.70 9.21 7.71
CA ILE A 152 14.90 9.13 6.47
C ILE A 152 15.81 9.35 5.26
N ILE A 153 15.86 8.37 4.36
CA ILE A 153 16.56 8.48 3.08
C ILE A 153 15.52 8.86 2.01
N PRO A 154 15.63 10.04 1.38
CA PRO A 154 14.64 10.48 0.39
C PRO A 154 14.74 9.65 -0.90
N CYS A 155 13.59 9.33 -1.51
CA CYS A 155 13.50 8.64 -2.80
C CYS A 155 13.53 9.62 -3.98
N THR A 156 14.50 10.54 -3.99
CA THR A 156 14.63 11.57 -5.06
C THR A 156 15.82 11.33 -5.98
N LEU A 157 16.63 10.33 -5.67
CA LEU A 157 17.94 10.10 -6.30
C LEU A 157 17.84 9.69 -7.78
N CYS A 158 16.72 9.11 -8.24
CA CYS A 158 16.60 8.63 -9.62
C CYS A 158 16.19 9.71 -10.63
N GLY A 159 15.81 10.92 -10.19
CA GLY A 159 15.37 12.00 -11.07
C GLY A 159 14.11 11.68 -11.91
N SER A 160 13.43 10.55 -11.65
CA SER A 160 12.27 10.12 -12.41
C SER A 160 11.05 10.99 -12.14
N GLN A 161 10.40 11.45 -13.22
CA GLN A 161 9.16 12.24 -13.14
C GLN A 161 7.90 11.38 -12.90
N ALA A 162 8.02 10.08 -12.73
CA ALA A 162 6.91 9.14 -12.65
C ALA A 162 5.96 9.36 -11.45
N ASN A 163 6.35 10.22 -10.53
CA ASN A 163 5.51 10.60 -9.42
C ASN A 163 4.57 11.78 -9.72
N LEU A 164 4.52 12.32 -10.95
CA LEU A 164 3.70 13.50 -11.20
C LEU A 164 2.22 13.21 -10.96
N GLN A 165 1.68 12.13 -11.51
CA GLN A 165 0.28 11.74 -11.32
C GLN A 165 -0.01 11.39 -9.86
N ARG A 166 0.86 10.59 -9.22
CA ARG A 166 0.71 10.26 -7.82
C ARG A 166 0.79 11.51 -6.93
N ARG A 167 1.77 12.40 -7.17
CA ARG A 167 1.89 13.68 -6.45
C ARG A 167 0.67 14.57 -6.64
N GLN A 168 0.10 14.61 -7.83
CA GLN A 168 -1.14 15.35 -8.08
C GLN A 168 -2.31 14.81 -7.23
N VAL A 169 -2.45 13.49 -7.16
CA VAL A 169 -3.46 12.86 -6.31
C VAL A 169 -3.19 13.15 -4.82
N GLU A 170 -1.95 13.02 -4.37
CA GLU A 170 -1.56 13.30 -2.99
C GLU A 170 -1.81 14.78 -2.62
N GLN A 171 -1.47 15.72 -3.50
CA GLN A 171 -1.75 17.14 -3.31
C GLN A 171 -3.26 17.44 -3.26
N MET A 172 -4.03 16.82 -4.16
CA MET A 172 -5.49 16.93 -4.15
C MET A 172 -6.08 16.43 -2.83
N LEU A 173 -5.63 15.27 -2.35
CA LEU A 173 -6.10 14.70 -1.09
C LEU A 173 -5.69 15.55 0.12
N ALA A 174 -4.48 16.08 0.12
CA ALA A 174 -3.99 17.00 1.16
C ALA A 174 -4.83 18.28 1.19
N GLN A 175 -5.15 18.85 0.01
CA GLN A 175 -6.03 20.02 -0.08
C GLN A 175 -7.43 19.70 0.43
N TRP A 176 -7.99 18.55 0.09
CA TRP A 176 -9.30 18.13 0.60
C TRP A 176 -9.32 17.96 2.14
N ASP A 177 -8.23 17.49 2.73
CA ASP A 177 -8.16 17.34 4.19
C ASP A 177 -8.10 18.69 4.90
N VAL A 178 -7.57 19.73 4.21
CA VAL A 178 -7.58 21.13 4.69
C VAL A 178 -8.97 21.77 4.54
N ASP A 179 -9.53 21.71 3.34
CA ASP A 179 -10.80 22.37 3.02
C ASP A 179 -12.00 21.68 3.70
N HIS A 180 -11.89 20.39 3.90
CA HIS A 180 -12.94 19.56 4.48
C HIS A 180 -12.33 18.53 5.45
N PRO A 181 -12.01 18.92 6.69
CA PRO A 181 -11.40 18.03 7.67
C PRO A 181 -12.16 16.73 7.87
N GLY A 182 -11.44 15.61 7.75
CA GLY A 182 -12.01 14.27 7.87
C GLY A 182 -12.54 13.66 6.56
N ARG A 183 -12.55 14.38 5.43
CA ARG A 183 -12.99 13.82 4.13
C ARG A 183 -12.15 12.62 3.72
N VAL A 184 -10.83 12.69 3.86
CA VAL A 184 -9.94 11.57 3.53
C VAL A 184 -10.17 10.36 4.44
N ASP A 185 -10.52 10.60 5.72
CA ASP A 185 -10.92 9.52 6.63
C ASP A 185 -12.22 8.84 6.19
N GLN A 186 -13.21 9.61 5.72
CA GLN A 186 -14.47 9.04 5.20
C GLN A 186 -14.22 8.19 3.95
N ILE A 187 -13.38 8.66 3.03
CA ILE A 187 -12.99 7.89 1.84
C ILE A 187 -12.31 6.57 2.25
N ALA A 188 -11.37 6.63 3.20
CA ALA A 188 -10.72 5.42 3.70
C ALA A 188 -11.70 4.43 4.33
N ARG A 189 -12.71 4.90 5.06
CA ARG A 189 -13.78 4.07 5.62
C ARG A 189 -14.67 3.49 4.53
N ALA A 190 -15.02 4.26 3.52
CA ALA A 190 -15.83 3.81 2.39
C ALA A 190 -15.19 2.63 1.65
N MET A 191 -13.85 2.56 1.59
CA MET A 191 -13.14 1.41 1.01
C MET A 191 -13.40 0.08 1.76
N ALA A 192 -13.85 0.12 2.99
CA ALA A 192 -14.22 -1.04 3.79
C ALA A 192 -15.75 -1.23 3.90
N ASN A 193 -16.54 -0.38 3.22
CA ASN A 193 -18.00 -0.40 3.27
C ASN A 193 -18.55 -0.29 1.85
N ILE A 194 -18.55 -1.40 1.13
CA ILE A 194 -18.96 -1.48 -0.27
C ILE A 194 -20.34 -2.12 -0.34
N HIS A 195 -21.25 -1.49 -1.09
CA HIS A 195 -22.58 -2.01 -1.37
C HIS A 195 -22.61 -2.52 -2.83
N PRO A 196 -22.40 -3.81 -3.09
CA PRO A 196 -22.34 -4.36 -4.44
C PRO A 196 -23.57 -4.07 -5.30
N SER A 197 -24.76 -4.11 -4.69
CA SER A 197 -26.04 -3.82 -5.37
C SER A 197 -26.18 -2.37 -5.86
N GLN A 198 -25.31 -1.47 -5.39
CA GLN A 198 -25.25 -0.07 -5.79
C GLN A 198 -24.14 0.21 -6.82
N LEU A 199 -23.47 -0.82 -7.31
CA LEU A 199 -22.42 -0.74 -8.32
C LEU A 199 -22.87 -1.40 -9.62
N ALA A 200 -22.27 -0.97 -10.73
CA ALA A 200 -22.61 -1.45 -12.08
C ALA A 200 -21.82 -2.70 -12.50
N ASP A 201 -21.20 -3.43 -11.57
CA ASP A 201 -20.45 -4.66 -11.85
C ASP A 201 -21.35 -5.88 -11.68
N ALA A 202 -21.79 -6.44 -12.80
CA ALA A 202 -22.68 -7.60 -12.82
C ALA A 202 -22.04 -8.90 -12.23
N THR A 203 -20.73 -8.93 -12.03
CA THR A 203 -20.05 -10.05 -11.36
C THR A 203 -20.17 -9.98 -9.86
N LEU A 204 -20.38 -8.78 -9.30
CA LEU A 204 -20.58 -8.54 -7.87
C LEU A 204 -22.06 -8.61 -7.48
N PHE A 205 -22.94 -8.14 -8.37
CA PHE A 205 -24.38 -8.16 -8.18
C PHE A 205 -25.07 -8.32 -9.53
N ASP A 206 -25.88 -9.39 -9.69
CA ASP A 206 -26.57 -9.72 -10.93
C ASP A 206 -27.84 -8.88 -11.13
N PHE A 207 -27.66 -7.58 -11.42
CA PHE A 207 -28.76 -6.68 -11.75
C PHE A 207 -29.39 -6.97 -13.14
N LEU A 208 -28.72 -7.75 -14.01
CA LEU A 208 -29.21 -8.08 -15.35
C LEU A 208 -30.32 -9.12 -15.32
N SER A 209 -30.40 -9.97 -14.28
CA SER A 209 -31.45 -10.95 -14.11
C SER A 209 -32.68 -10.43 -13.34
N LEU A 210 -32.61 -9.21 -12.79
CA LEU A 210 -33.72 -8.61 -12.06
C LEU A 210 -34.95 -8.50 -12.97
N GLY A 211 -36.10 -9.06 -12.50
CA GLY A 211 -37.36 -9.07 -13.24
C GLY A 211 -37.53 -10.24 -14.21
N ARG A 212 -36.52 -11.10 -14.44
CA ARG A 212 -36.72 -12.38 -15.08
C ARG A 212 -37.43 -13.31 -14.09
N ARG A 213 -38.65 -13.70 -14.39
CA ARG A 213 -39.41 -14.70 -13.62
C ARG A 213 -38.88 -16.08 -14.00
N ASP A 214 -37.77 -16.50 -13.48
CA ASP A 214 -37.36 -17.90 -13.47
C ASP A 214 -37.85 -18.50 -12.15
N GLY A 215 -38.64 -19.56 -12.25
CA GLY A 215 -39.25 -20.25 -11.10
C GLY A 215 -38.21 -20.99 -10.25
N GLY A 216 -37.43 -20.27 -9.47
CA GLY A 216 -36.43 -20.83 -8.55
C GLY A 216 -36.15 -19.85 -7.42
N ALA A 217 -36.19 -20.36 -6.18
CA ALA A 217 -36.06 -19.62 -4.93
C ALA A 217 -34.85 -18.66 -4.93
N ALA A 218 -35.09 -17.39 -4.55
CA ALA A 218 -34.07 -16.39 -4.30
C ALA A 218 -33.15 -16.84 -3.17
N PRO A 219 -31.81 -16.67 -3.29
CA PRO A 219 -30.94 -16.76 -2.12
C PRO A 219 -31.20 -15.55 -1.22
N GLU A 220 -31.66 -15.82 -0.03
CA GLU A 220 -31.93 -14.87 1.05
C GLU A 220 -30.60 -14.36 1.61
N THR A 221 -30.11 -13.26 1.06
CA THR A 221 -29.09 -12.42 1.73
C THR A 221 -29.61 -10.98 1.77
N ALA A 222 -30.67 -10.79 2.56
CA ALA A 222 -31.08 -9.46 2.96
C ALA A 222 -30.09 -8.95 3.99
N VAL A 223 -29.22 -8.02 3.59
CA VAL A 223 -28.56 -7.11 4.50
C VAL A 223 -29.63 -6.14 5.00
N PRO A 224 -29.79 -5.89 6.31
CA PRO A 224 -30.78 -4.96 6.82
C PRO A 224 -30.55 -3.55 6.24
N ASP A 225 -31.61 -2.97 5.73
CA ASP A 225 -31.66 -1.57 5.30
C ASP A 225 -31.69 -0.67 6.56
N ASP A 226 -30.54 -0.22 6.99
CA ASP A 226 -30.41 0.77 8.04
C ASP A 226 -30.76 2.16 7.52
N GLY A 227 -31.99 2.39 7.18
CA GLY A 227 -32.74 3.66 7.16
C GLY A 227 -32.03 5.02 7.02
N ALA A 228 -30.85 5.12 6.39
CA ALA A 228 -30.11 6.37 6.18
C ALA A 228 -30.03 6.78 4.70
N GLY A 229 -31.17 6.78 4.04
CA GLY A 229 -31.25 7.11 2.61
C GLY A 229 -32.26 8.19 2.29
N ALA A 230 -32.13 9.38 2.86
CA ALA A 230 -32.93 10.53 2.44
C ALA A 230 -32.11 11.82 2.50
N LEU A 231 -31.30 12.06 1.46
CA LEU A 231 -30.76 13.40 1.15
C LEU A 231 -30.20 13.41 -0.30
N TYR A 232 -31.08 13.31 -1.29
CA TYR A 232 -30.89 13.92 -2.62
C TYR A 232 -32.25 14.38 -3.15
N SER A 233 -32.56 15.62 -2.86
CA SER A 233 -33.45 16.49 -3.64
C SER A 233 -32.74 17.80 -3.88
#